data_7215459c7842f61a98f8b0dc018fe441
#
_entry.id   7215459c7842f61a98f8b0dc018fe441
#
_cell.length_a   1.000
_cell.length_b   1.000
_cell.length_c   1.000
_cell.angle_alpha   90.00
_cell.angle_beta   90.00
_cell.angle_gamma   90.00
#
_symmetry.space_group_name_H-M   'P 1'
#
loop_
_entity.id
_entity.type
_entity.pdbx_description
1 polymer ?
#
loop_
_entity_poly.entity_id
_entity_poly.type
_entity_poly.pdbx_seq_one_letter_code
_entity_poly.pdbx_strand_id
1 'polypeptide(L)'
;MKLLNIFTNILVLSSMAVSVACNETEERGSEARTINAVIVQPDTRTSLNGPDANGVYKTVWSPGDQIMVFSGDLACRYILKSGENTNKGVFEGYGNSEDLVAVYPLSIGFSRTGATIEVGLPEVQEYVSGNIPLGAYPMLGIYGDETFSFRNLCSVLKVPMFGDATVKSITFTPNNAGVKASGKAVI
;
A
#
# COMPACT_ATOMS: atom_id res chain seq x y z
N MET A 1 -62.50 -13.51 -26.69
CA MET A 1 -61.77 -12.26 -26.85
C MET A 1 -61.54 -11.66 -25.50
N LYS A 2 -60.41 -11.90 -24.81
CA LYS A 2 -59.88 -11.14 -23.68
C LYS A 2 -58.37 -11.39 -23.63
N LEU A 3 -57.61 -10.35 -23.92
CA LEU A 3 -56.14 -10.36 -23.79
C LEU A 3 -55.77 -10.39 -22.33
N LEU A 4 -54.92 -11.32 -21.97
CA LEU A 4 -54.32 -11.44 -20.66
C LEU A 4 -52.87 -10.88 -20.72
N ASN A 5 -52.67 -9.71 -20.16
CA ASN A 5 -51.35 -9.09 -20.00
C ASN A 5 -50.61 -9.79 -18.86
N ILE A 6 -49.52 -10.47 -19.20
CA ILE A 6 -48.59 -11.01 -18.24
C ILE A 6 -47.48 -9.96 -18.02
N PHE A 7 -47.50 -9.30 -16.88
CA PHE A 7 -46.40 -8.46 -16.43
C PHE A 7 -45.30 -9.37 -15.87
N THR A 8 -44.21 -9.49 -16.59
CA THR A 8 -43.01 -10.15 -16.10
C THR A 8 -42.20 -9.14 -15.30
N ASN A 9 -42.23 -9.26 -13.97
CA ASN A 9 -41.34 -8.51 -13.09
C ASN A 9 -39.90 -9.07 -13.21
N ILE A 10 -39.04 -8.34 -13.89
CA ILE A 10 -37.61 -8.58 -13.88
C ILE A 10 -37.05 -7.88 -12.65
N LEU A 11 -36.75 -8.67 -11.63
CA LEU A 11 -35.98 -8.23 -10.44
C LEU A 11 -34.49 -8.10 -10.81
N VAL A 12 -34.08 -6.88 -11.14
CA VAL A 12 -32.67 -6.58 -11.34
C VAL A 12 -32.01 -6.48 -9.97
N LEU A 13 -31.29 -7.54 -9.58
CA LEU A 13 -30.38 -7.49 -8.44
C LEU A 13 -29.17 -6.64 -8.84
N SER A 14 -29.20 -5.37 -8.46
CA SER A 14 -28.05 -4.47 -8.53
C SER A 14 -27.02 -4.89 -7.50
N SER A 15 -26.00 -5.61 -7.92
CA SER A 15 -24.79 -5.81 -7.12
C SER A 15 -24.04 -4.48 -7.03
N MET A 16 -24.16 -3.80 -5.90
CA MET A 16 -23.29 -2.66 -5.58
C MET A 16 -21.87 -3.18 -5.37
N ALA A 17 -21.09 -3.19 -6.43
CA ALA A 17 -19.65 -3.17 -6.31
C ALA A 17 -19.29 -1.77 -5.79
N VAL A 18 -18.88 -1.68 -4.52
CA VAL A 18 -18.25 -0.46 -4.01
C VAL A 18 -16.87 -0.42 -4.62
N SER A 19 -16.81 0.12 -5.84
CA SER A 19 -15.58 0.63 -6.39
C SER A 19 -15.22 1.86 -5.55
N VAL A 20 -14.12 1.82 -4.81
CA VAL A 20 -13.44 3.03 -4.34
C VAL A 20 -12.86 3.69 -5.60
N ALA A 21 -13.72 4.25 -6.41
CA ALA A 21 -13.35 5.19 -7.42
C ALA A 21 -13.06 6.50 -6.69
N CYS A 22 -11.85 7.02 -6.81
CA CYS A 22 -11.64 8.45 -6.72
C CYS A 22 -12.62 9.06 -7.72
N ASN A 23 -13.70 9.62 -7.23
CA ASN A 23 -14.74 10.21 -8.07
C ASN A 23 -14.13 11.46 -8.70
N GLU A 24 -13.86 11.37 -10.00
CA GLU A 24 -13.59 12.55 -10.84
C GLU A 24 -14.89 13.34 -11.05
N THR A 25 -15.45 13.85 -9.98
CA THR A 25 -16.58 14.76 -10.07
C THR A 25 -16.50 15.75 -8.93
N GLU A 26 -15.91 16.80 -9.21
CA GLU A 26 -16.20 18.22 -9.01
C GLU A 26 -14.92 19.03 -9.07
N GLU A 27 -14.84 19.88 -10.06
CA GLU A 27 -13.95 21.04 -10.19
C GLU A 27 -14.11 21.97 -8.99
N ARG A 28 -13.55 21.60 -7.86
CA ARG A 28 -12.99 22.58 -6.93
C ARG A 28 -11.52 22.59 -7.22
N GLY A 29 -11.03 23.70 -7.81
CA GLY A 29 -9.68 23.93 -8.24
C GLY A 29 -8.62 23.46 -7.23
N SER A 30 -8.39 22.18 -7.19
CA SER A 30 -7.25 21.61 -6.50
C SER A 30 -6.09 21.65 -7.46
N GLU A 31 -5.20 22.60 -7.26
CA GLU A 31 -3.91 22.60 -7.94
C GLU A 31 -3.18 21.29 -7.61
N ALA A 32 -2.47 20.75 -8.60
CA ALA A 32 -1.59 19.62 -8.38
C ALA A 32 -0.56 19.98 -7.31
N ARG A 33 -0.47 19.17 -6.28
CA ARG A 33 0.47 19.38 -5.17
C ARG A 33 1.64 18.43 -5.29
N THR A 34 2.80 18.97 -5.01
CA THR A 34 4.03 18.21 -4.86
C THR A 34 4.34 18.04 -3.38
N ILE A 35 4.66 16.82 -2.98
CA ILE A 35 5.05 16.49 -1.62
C ILE A 35 6.38 15.73 -1.62
N ASN A 36 7.18 15.97 -0.60
CA ASN A 36 8.40 15.23 -0.36
C ASN A 36 8.11 14.02 0.53
N ALA A 37 8.77 12.91 0.26
CA ALA A 37 8.69 11.71 1.06
C ALA A 37 10.07 11.13 1.30
N VAL A 38 10.37 10.74 2.53
CA VAL A 38 11.61 10.07 2.89
C VAL A 38 11.31 8.74 3.57
N ILE A 39 11.98 7.68 3.15
CA ILE A 39 11.94 6.43 3.87
C ILE A 39 12.98 6.53 4.99
N VAL A 40 12.47 6.61 6.23
CA VAL A 40 13.31 6.69 7.43
C VAL A 40 13.84 5.31 7.73
N GLN A 41 15.14 5.16 7.60
CA GLN A 41 15.80 3.90 7.94
C GLN A 41 15.94 3.72 9.46
N PRO A 42 15.65 2.54 10.02
CA PRO A 42 16.67 1.52 10.10
C PRO A 42 16.39 0.40 9.08
N ASP A 43 17.37 0.09 8.25
CA ASP A 43 17.61 -1.15 7.49
C ASP A 43 16.40 -1.94 6.95
N THR A 44 15.41 -1.28 6.29
CA THR A 44 14.22 -1.93 5.76
C THR A 44 13.72 -1.27 4.46
N ARG A 45 12.97 -1.98 3.60
CA ARG A 45 13.04 -1.89 2.15
C ARG A 45 11.70 -1.80 1.43
N THR A 46 11.56 -0.96 0.39
CA THR A 46 10.49 -1.07 -0.64
C THR A 46 10.98 -1.79 -1.89
N SER A 47 12.14 -1.47 -2.36
CA SER A 47 12.92 -2.26 -3.31
C SER A 47 14.27 -2.56 -2.68
N LEU A 48 14.76 -3.76 -2.90
CA LEU A 48 16.07 -4.14 -2.43
C LEU A 48 17.12 -3.70 -3.43
N ASN A 49 17.71 -2.52 -3.25
CA ASN A 49 19.05 -2.37 -3.76
C ASN A 49 19.93 -3.40 -3.06
N GLY A 50 20.70 -4.17 -3.82
CA GLY A 50 21.57 -5.23 -3.28
C GLY A 50 22.34 -4.79 -2.05
N PRO A 51 22.88 -5.72 -1.27
CA PRO A 51 23.58 -5.38 -0.05
C PRO A 51 24.71 -4.42 -0.36
N ASP A 52 24.82 -3.36 0.44
CA ASP A 52 26.02 -2.52 0.44
C ASP A 52 27.25 -3.32 0.97
N ALA A 53 28.41 -2.68 1.03
CA ALA A 53 29.64 -3.32 1.49
C ALA A 53 29.54 -3.94 2.92
N ASN A 54 28.55 -3.53 3.70
CA ASN A 54 28.27 -4.03 5.05
C ASN A 54 27.15 -5.08 5.07
N GLY A 55 26.66 -5.51 3.92
CA GLY A 55 25.55 -6.46 3.83
C GLY A 55 24.17 -5.84 4.10
N VAL A 56 24.10 -4.52 4.23
CA VAL A 56 22.88 -3.78 4.50
C VAL A 56 22.14 -3.54 3.17
N TYR A 57 20.92 -3.88 3.16
CA TYR A 57 20.06 -3.61 2.05
C TYR A 57 19.27 -2.31 2.31
N LYS A 58 19.21 -1.40 1.38
CA LYS A 58 18.54 -0.11 1.53
C LYS A 58 17.15 -0.12 0.87
N THR A 59 16.19 0.48 1.52
CA THR A 59 14.89 0.74 0.92
C THR A 59 14.97 1.96 0.03
N VAL A 60 14.47 1.81 -1.18
CA VAL A 60 14.44 2.88 -2.17
C VAL A 60 13.08 2.91 -2.87
N TRP A 61 12.67 4.07 -3.31
CA TRP A 61 11.50 4.24 -4.16
C TRP A 61 11.72 3.61 -5.53
N SER A 62 10.68 2.98 -6.07
CA SER A 62 10.69 2.37 -7.40
C SER A 62 9.93 3.25 -8.41
N PRO A 63 10.28 3.21 -9.70
CA PRO A 63 9.51 3.91 -10.73
C PRO A 63 8.03 3.54 -10.67
N GLY A 64 7.17 4.55 -10.68
CA GLY A 64 5.72 4.37 -10.64
C GLY A 64 5.13 4.07 -9.25
N ASP A 65 5.92 4.14 -8.19
CA ASP A 65 5.41 4.02 -6.82
C ASP A 65 4.29 5.01 -6.56
N GLN A 66 3.29 4.55 -5.83
CA GLN A 66 2.10 5.32 -5.49
C GLN A 66 1.83 5.21 -3.99
N ILE A 67 1.50 6.34 -3.40
CA ILE A 67 1.08 6.44 -2.00
C ILE A 67 -0.35 6.94 -1.91
N MET A 68 -1.04 6.56 -0.87
CA MET A 68 -2.32 7.14 -0.48
C MET A 68 -2.07 8.14 0.65
N VAL A 69 -2.48 9.37 0.45
CA VAL A 69 -2.42 10.43 1.47
C VAL A 69 -3.81 10.65 2.03
N PHE A 70 -3.96 10.58 3.34
CA PHE A 70 -5.21 10.86 4.03
C PHE A 70 -5.18 12.27 4.60
N SER A 71 -6.21 13.04 4.27
CA SER A 71 -6.49 14.36 4.80
C SER A 71 -7.93 14.38 5.33
N GLY A 72 -8.09 14.26 6.64
CA GLY A 72 -9.41 13.99 7.22
C GLY A 72 -10.02 12.70 6.65
N ASP A 73 -11.22 12.80 6.12
CA ASP A 73 -11.94 11.68 5.47
C ASP A 73 -11.59 11.50 3.98
N LEU A 74 -10.74 12.36 3.44
CA LEU A 74 -10.32 12.29 2.04
C LEU A 74 -9.10 11.41 1.89
N ALA A 75 -9.10 10.55 0.89
CA ALA A 75 -7.98 9.71 0.50
C ALA A 75 -7.55 10.08 -0.93
N CYS A 76 -6.33 10.59 -1.08
CA CYS A 76 -5.82 11.09 -2.34
C CYS A 76 -4.59 10.28 -2.78
N ARG A 77 -4.59 9.90 -4.05
CA ARG A 77 -3.45 9.21 -4.66
C ARG A 77 -2.38 10.20 -5.07
N TYR A 78 -1.14 9.89 -4.72
CA TYR A 78 0.05 10.59 -5.19
C TYR A 78 0.98 9.61 -5.89
N ILE A 79 1.61 10.04 -6.97
CA ILE A 79 2.46 9.24 -7.84
C ILE A 79 3.88 9.79 -7.78
N LEU A 80 4.87 8.90 -7.66
CA LEU A 80 6.28 9.27 -7.68
C LEU A 80 6.64 9.94 -9.02
N LYS A 81 7.27 11.10 -8.95
CA LYS A 81 7.74 11.89 -10.10
C LYS A 81 9.25 11.90 -10.23
N SER A 82 9.95 11.83 -9.10
CA SER A 82 11.41 11.75 -9.08
C SER A 82 11.90 11.16 -7.77
N GLY A 83 13.17 10.73 -7.75
CA GLY A 83 13.80 10.11 -6.59
C GLY A 83 13.79 8.58 -6.63
N GLU A 84 13.54 7.98 -7.78
CA GLU A 84 13.67 6.54 -8.01
C GLU A 84 15.07 6.05 -7.62
N ASN A 85 15.13 4.84 -7.09
CA ASN A 85 16.34 4.19 -6.60
C ASN A 85 17.03 4.95 -5.44
N THR A 86 16.33 5.87 -4.80
CA THR A 86 16.76 6.56 -3.57
C THR A 86 15.72 6.42 -2.46
N ASN A 87 16.09 6.76 -1.23
CA ASN A 87 15.14 6.81 -0.12
C ASN A 87 14.35 8.13 -0.04
N LYS A 88 14.60 9.08 -0.94
CA LYS A 88 13.92 10.37 -1.01
C LYS A 88 13.13 10.44 -2.31
N GLY A 89 11.83 10.61 -2.21
CA GLY A 89 10.92 10.70 -3.36
C GLY A 89 10.18 12.03 -3.39
N VAL A 90 9.84 12.47 -4.58
CA VAL A 90 8.94 13.58 -4.82
C VAL A 90 7.69 13.02 -5.47
N PHE A 91 6.55 13.24 -4.87
CA PHE A 91 5.26 12.73 -5.31
C PHE A 91 4.33 13.88 -5.71
N GLU A 92 3.51 13.64 -6.71
CA GLU A 92 2.51 14.60 -7.20
C GLU A 92 1.13 13.95 -7.16
N GLY A 93 0.15 14.71 -6.71
CA GLY A 93 -1.25 14.32 -6.64
C GLY A 93 -2.15 15.51 -6.33
N TYR A 94 -3.42 15.23 -6.13
CA TYR A 94 -4.43 16.23 -5.81
C TYR A 94 -4.95 15.95 -4.40
N GLY A 95 -4.89 16.95 -3.51
CA GLY A 95 -5.35 16.79 -2.13
C GLY A 95 -5.24 18.07 -1.32
N ASN A 96 -5.79 18.04 -0.11
CA ASN A 96 -5.76 19.16 0.82
C ASN A 96 -4.52 19.13 1.73
N SER A 97 -4.27 20.23 2.44
CA SER A 97 -3.06 20.45 3.23
C SER A 97 -3.18 20.07 4.70
N GLU A 98 -4.30 19.55 5.14
CA GLU A 98 -4.58 19.31 6.54
C GLU A 98 -4.48 17.82 6.89
N ASP A 99 -3.87 17.51 8.01
CA ASP A 99 -3.86 16.20 8.65
C ASP A 99 -3.24 15.07 7.80
N LEU A 100 -1.92 15.08 7.67
CA LEU A 100 -1.27 14.26 6.68
C LEU A 100 -0.69 12.98 7.26
N VAL A 101 -1.40 11.89 7.02
CA VAL A 101 -0.89 10.51 7.14
C VAL A 101 -0.89 9.89 5.76
N ALA A 102 0.15 9.19 5.42
CA ALA A 102 0.26 8.50 4.13
C ALA A 102 0.55 7.01 4.33
N VAL A 103 0.13 6.20 3.38
CA VAL A 103 0.37 4.75 3.39
C VAL A 103 0.92 4.29 2.04
N TYR A 104 1.74 3.25 2.07
CA TYR A 104 2.35 2.62 0.92
C TYR A 104 2.35 1.09 1.08
N PRO A 105 2.22 0.31 0.00
CA PRO A 105 1.85 0.72 -1.35
C PRO A 105 0.34 0.88 -1.49
N LEU A 106 -0.09 1.65 -2.48
CA LEU A 106 -1.51 1.88 -2.78
C LEU A 106 -2.28 0.57 -3.06
N SER A 107 -1.60 -0.46 -3.54
CA SER A 107 -2.19 -1.77 -3.88
C SER A 107 -2.68 -2.58 -2.68
N ILE A 108 -2.24 -2.26 -1.46
CA ILE A 108 -2.78 -2.86 -0.24
C ILE A 108 -4.03 -2.07 0.14
N GLY A 109 -5.12 -2.77 0.42
CA GLY A 109 -6.33 -2.12 0.92
C GLY A 109 -6.08 -1.49 2.27
N PHE A 110 -6.02 -0.16 2.29
CA PHE A 110 -6.00 0.64 3.51
C PHE A 110 -7.38 1.24 3.72
N SER A 111 -7.84 1.30 4.95
CA SER A 111 -8.98 2.09 5.34
C SER A 111 -8.65 2.94 6.56
N ARG A 112 -9.17 4.17 6.61
CA ARG A 112 -9.05 5.04 7.77
C ARG A 112 -10.41 5.28 8.37
N THR A 113 -10.49 5.18 9.68
CA THR A 113 -11.67 5.56 10.47
C THR A 113 -11.21 6.39 11.66
N GLY A 114 -11.46 7.67 11.61
CA GLY A 114 -10.92 8.61 12.58
C GLY A 114 -9.39 8.60 12.60
N ALA A 115 -8.78 8.33 13.76
CA ALA A 115 -7.33 8.24 13.93
C ALA A 115 -6.76 6.86 13.58
N THR A 116 -7.60 5.87 13.25
CA THR A 116 -7.21 4.48 13.08
C THR A 116 -7.05 4.14 11.61
N ILE A 117 -5.95 3.47 11.27
CA ILE A 117 -5.70 2.94 9.93
C ILE A 117 -5.68 1.42 9.99
N GLU A 118 -6.52 0.77 9.18
CA GLU A 118 -6.47 -0.67 8.96
C GLU A 118 -5.57 -0.97 7.77
N VAL A 119 -4.65 -1.91 7.95
CA VAL A 119 -3.73 -2.38 6.92
C VAL A 119 -3.83 -3.89 6.77
N GLY A 120 -3.86 -4.37 5.52
CA GLY A 120 -3.83 -5.80 5.20
C GLY A 120 -2.44 -6.28 4.86
N LEU A 121 -1.98 -7.38 5.46
CA LEU A 121 -0.80 -8.11 5.04
C LEU A 121 -1.25 -9.41 4.36
N PRO A 122 -0.89 -9.66 3.09
CA PRO A 122 -1.35 -10.83 2.37
C PRO A 122 -0.87 -12.14 3.01
N GLU A 123 -1.74 -13.13 3.07
CA GLU A 123 -1.44 -14.47 3.58
C GLU A 123 -0.45 -15.21 2.68
N VAL A 124 -0.56 -15.00 1.38
CA VAL A 124 0.34 -15.57 0.39
C VAL A 124 1.15 -14.46 -0.24
N GLN A 125 2.47 -14.63 -0.22
CA GLN A 125 3.41 -13.71 -0.86
C GLN A 125 4.17 -14.48 -1.94
N GLU A 126 4.18 -13.95 -3.16
CA GLU A 126 4.92 -14.55 -4.25
C GLU A 126 6.40 -14.21 -4.16
N TYR A 127 7.26 -15.18 -4.48
CA TYR A 127 8.69 -14.94 -4.53
C TYR A 127 9.06 -14.02 -5.70
N VAL A 128 9.79 -12.96 -5.40
CA VAL A 128 10.39 -12.06 -6.38
C VAL A 128 11.89 -12.08 -6.18
N SER A 129 12.63 -12.48 -7.23
CA SER A 129 14.09 -12.56 -7.15
C SER A 129 14.72 -11.21 -6.84
N GLY A 130 15.50 -11.15 -5.77
CA GLY A 130 16.22 -9.94 -5.37
C GLY A 130 15.33 -8.81 -4.81
N ASN A 131 14.03 -9.05 -4.62
CA ASN A 131 13.11 -8.02 -4.16
C ASN A 131 12.03 -8.57 -3.19
N ILE A 132 11.24 -7.67 -2.64
CA ILE A 132 10.05 -7.97 -1.85
C ILE A 132 8.83 -7.81 -2.77
N PRO A 133 7.87 -8.75 -2.77
CA PRO A 133 6.67 -8.61 -3.57
C PRO A 133 5.88 -7.36 -3.17
N LEU A 134 5.32 -6.70 -4.17
CA LEU A 134 4.48 -5.52 -3.94
C LEU A 134 3.30 -5.90 -3.02
N GLY A 135 3.08 -5.09 -2.00
CA GLY A 135 2.03 -5.36 -1.03
C GLY A 135 2.46 -6.17 0.20
N ALA A 136 3.62 -6.81 0.17
CA ALA A 136 4.14 -7.56 1.32
C ALA A 136 4.87 -6.68 2.37
N TYR A 137 5.02 -5.39 2.09
CA TYR A 137 5.84 -4.50 2.91
C TYR A 137 5.20 -3.12 3.10
N PRO A 138 4.12 -3.06 3.87
CA PRO A 138 3.40 -1.81 4.11
C PRO A 138 4.23 -0.82 4.91
N MET A 139 4.10 0.46 4.56
CA MET A 139 4.69 1.58 5.28
C MET A 139 3.64 2.60 5.67
N LEU A 140 3.88 3.26 6.80
CA LEU A 140 3.14 4.41 7.28
C LEU A 140 4.04 5.65 7.20
N GLY A 141 3.55 6.71 6.58
CA GLY A 141 4.19 8.01 6.48
C GLY A 141 3.47 9.03 7.35
N ILE A 142 4.21 9.72 8.18
CA ILE A 142 3.71 10.83 8.99
C ILE A 142 4.31 12.12 8.46
N TYR A 143 3.46 13.12 8.24
CA TYR A 143 3.87 14.44 7.77
C TYR A 143 4.47 15.29 8.90
N GLY A 144 5.58 15.91 8.62
CA GLY A 144 6.25 16.87 9.49
C GLY A 144 7.39 17.51 8.73
N ASP A 145 7.71 18.77 9.03
CA ASP A 145 8.77 19.52 8.38
C ASP A 145 8.71 19.47 6.84
N GLU A 146 7.51 19.67 6.29
CA GLU A 146 7.22 19.68 4.85
C GLU A 146 7.55 18.35 4.12
N THR A 147 7.68 17.26 4.88
CA THR A 147 8.09 15.95 4.34
C THR A 147 7.32 14.83 5.02
N PHE A 148 6.92 13.80 4.25
CA PHE A 148 6.44 12.55 4.82
C PHE A 148 7.61 11.67 5.24
N SER A 149 7.64 11.28 6.49
CA SER A 149 8.60 10.31 7.04
C SER A 149 7.97 8.92 7.07
N PHE A 150 8.33 8.06 6.13
CA PHE A 150 7.81 6.70 6.02
C PHE A 150 8.58 5.72 6.86
N ARG A 151 7.85 4.87 7.59
CA ARG A 151 8.40 3.74 8.35
C ARG A 151 7.67 2.46 7.99
N ASN A 152 8.41 1.37 7.96
CA ASN A 152 7.85 0.05 7.70
C ASN A 152 7.01 -0.44 8.89
N LEU A 153 5.89 -1.07 8.58
CA LEU A 153 4.99 -1.67 9.57
C LEU A 153 5.33 -3.14 9.87
N CYS A 154 6.11 -3.76 8.99
CA CYS A 154 6.50 -5.16 9.09
C CYS A 154 8.01 -5.32 9.01
N SER A 155 8.50 -6.46 9.49
CA SER A 155 9.88 -6.90 9.30
C SER A 155 10.00 -7.86 8.13
N VAL A 156 11.20 -8.00 7.58
CA VAL A 156 11.53 -8.97 6.53
C VAL A 156 12.32 -10.12 7.13
N LEU A 157 11.88 -11.34 6.86
CA LEU A 157 12.60 -12.55 7.21
C LEU A 157 13.37 -13.06 5.98
N LYS A 158 14.70 -13.12 6.09
CA LYS A 158 15.55 -13.73 5.08
C LYS A 158 15.87 -15.17 5.49
N VAL A 159 15.43 -16.13 4.67
CA VAL A 159 15.68 -17.57 4.90
C VAL A 159 16.68 -18.06 3.85
N PRO A 160 17.93 -18.33 4.20
CA PRO A 160 18.86 -18.97 3.28
C PRO A 160 18.46 -20.42 3.09
N MET A 161 18.42 -20.87 1.83
CA MET A 161 18.15 -22.24 1.46
C MET A 161 19.32 -22.80 0.68
N PHE A 162 19.68 -24.05 0.94
CA PHE A 162 20.79 -24.75 0.31
C PHE A 162 20.31 -26.08 -0.27
N GLY A 163 20.89 -26.50 -1.38
CA GLY A 163 20.59 -27.78 -2.05
C GLY A 163 20.14 -27.56 -3.49
N ASP A 164 19.96 -28.68 -4.18
CA ASP A 164 19.65 -28.73 -5.63
C ASP A 164 18.15 -28.86 -5.90
N ALA A 165 17.32 -28.97 -4.88
CA ALA A 165 15.88 -29.13 -5.02
C ALA A 165 15.17 -27.81 -5.31
N THR A 166 14.19 -27.84 -6.20
CA THR A 166 13.30 -26.69 -6.43
C THR A 166 12.29 -26.57 -5.30
N VAL A 167 12.34 -25.45 -4.56
CA VAL A 167 11.35 -25.14 -3.52
C VAL A 167 10.14 -24.48 -4.16
N LYS A 168 8.96 -25.07 -3.97
CA LYS A 168 7.70 -24.53 -4.51
C LYS A 168 7.01 -23.55 -3.54
N SER A 169 7.12 -23.81 -2.24
CA SER A 169 6.51 -22.98 -1.21
C SER A 169 7.21 -23.15 0.12
N ILE A 170 7.14 -22.11 0.96
CA ILE A 170 7.55 -22.16 2.35
C ILE A 170 6.36 -21.64 3.18
N THR A 171 6.00 -22.39 4.20
CA THR A 171 4.93 -21.99 5.12
C THR A 171 5.53 -21.61 6.46
N PHE A 172 5.16 -20.46 6.96
CA PHE A 172 5.52 -19.98 8.30
C PHE A 172 4.29 -20.07 9.20
N THR A 173 4.43 -20.75 10.31
CA THR A 173 3.36 -20.88 11.30
C THR A 173 3.84 -20.34 12.64
N PRO A 174 3.12 -19.38 13.24
CA PRO A 174 3.45 -18.90 14.58
C PRO A 174 3.33 -20.02 15.62
N ASN A 175 4.28 -20.10 16.55
CA ASN A 175 4.24 -21.10 17.62
C ASN A 175 3.22 -20.74 18.72
N ASN A 176 2.88 -19.47 18.83
CA ASN A 176 1.94 -18.99 19.88
C ASN A 176 0.52 -18.93 19.34
N ALA A 177 -0.41 -19.52 20.07
CA ALA A 177 -1.84 -19.43 19.76
C ALA A 177 -2.32 -17.97 19.77
N GLY A 178 -3.06 -17.57 18.74
CA GLY A 178 -3.60 -16.21 18.60
C GLY A 178 -2.67 -15.20 17.93
N VAL A 179 -1.39 -15.52 17.71
CA VAL A 179 -0.50 -14.70 16.88
C VAL A 179 -0.76 -14.98 15.41
N LYS A 180 -0.90 -13.93 14.62
CA LYS A 180 -1.08 -14.03 13.16
C LYS A 180 0.15 -13.47 12.46
N ALA A 181 0.63 -14.18 11.44
CA ALA A 181 1.72 -13.72 10.58
C ALA A 181 1.21 -12.92 9.37
N SER A 182 -0.10 -12.92 9.14
CA SER A 182 -0.78 -12.22 8.03
C SER A 182 -2.18 -11.81 8.44
N GLY A 183 -2.88 -11.07 7.58
CA GLY A 183 -4.24 -10.60 7.81
C GLY A 183 -4.29 -9.11 8.11
N LYS A 184 -5.34 -8.67 8.79
CA LYS A 184 -5.58 -7.25 9.07
C LYS A 184 -4.93 -6.83 10.38
N ALA A 185 -4.25 -5.69 10.34
CA ALA A 185 -3.73 -5.00 11.51
C ALA A 185 -4.34 -3.60 11.59
N VAL A 186 -4.44 -3.09 12.81
CA VAL A 186 -4.93 -1.74 13.11
C VAL A 186 -3.79 -0.95 13.74
N ILE A 187 -3.60 0.28 13.25
CA ILE A 187 -2.53 1.20 13.66
C ILE A 187 -3.14 2.48 14.19
#